data_ac0ced3dd03fa9f441b33765826a0bbd
#
_entry.id   ac0ced3dd03fa9f441b33765826a0bbd
#
_cell.length_a   1.000
_cell.length_b   1.000
_cell.length_c   1.000
_cell.angle_alpha   90.00
_cell.angle_beta   90.00
_cell.angle_gamma   90.00
#
_symmetry.space_group_name_H-M   'P 1'
#
loop_
_entity.id
_entity.type
_entity.pdbx_description
1 polymer ?
#
loop_
_entity_poly.entity_id
_entity_poly.type
_entity_poly.pdbx_seq_one_letter_code
_entity_poly.pdbx_strand_id
1 'polypeptide(L)'
;MIVKNKLLNYSNAYIYQDTEYFKMSLDSLLLAKFVTINMRDKNIIDLATGNAPIPMLLTYRTKAHICGVEIQEEVYNLANLSVKENKMTQQISLINEDVNNITDYFKPDTFDVVTCNPPYFKTNNTLFENNNIIKASARHEKLLTLEDILRVSKYLLKNNGRLAMVHRMERLMEILFLMKKYNIEPKKIRFVYPDNTKNSDLVLIEGTLNGKSGLKIMNPLFVYDKKDVYSKEVKDMFGE
;
A
#
# COMPACT_ATOMS: atom_id res chain seq x y z
N MET A 1 -19.45 -0.86 -12.71
CA MET A 1 -20.18 0.41 -12.39
C MET A 1 -19.27 1.30 -11.55
N ILE A 2 -19.10 2.57 -11.97
CA ILE A 2 -18.29 3.53 -11.21
C ILE A 2 -19.09 4.04 -10.01
N VAL A 3 -18.48 4.01 -8.83
CA VAL A 3 -19.01 4.51 -7.56
C VAL A 3 -18.08 5.56 -6.97
N LYS A 4 -18.66 6.55 -6.30
CA LYS A 4 -17.93 7.61 -5.60
C LYS A 4 -18.08 7.39 -4.10
N ASN A 5 -16.98 7.09 -3.43
CA ASN A 5 -16.96 6.83 -1.97
C ASN A 5 -16.18 7.93 -1.24
N LYS A 6 -16.54 8.21 -0.01
CA LYS A 6 -15.73 9.05 0.88
C LYS A 6 -14.38 8.40 1.16
N LEU A 7 -13.30 9.17 1.12
CA LEU A 7 -11.97 8.68 1.45
C LEU A 7 -11.79 8.52 2.97
N LEU A 8 -12.18 9.56 3.72
CA LEU A 8 -12.16 9.62 5.20
C LEU A 8 -13.35 10.43 5.71
N ASN A 9 -13.77 10.17 6.95
CA ASN A 9 -14.96 10.85 7.51
C ASN A 9 -14.71 12.33 7.81
N TYR A 10 -13.50 12.72 8.16
CA TYR A 10 -13.11 14.10 8.45
C TYR A 10 -12.66 14.91 7.22
N SER A 11 -12.68 14.29 6.03
CA SER A 11 -12.26 14.95 4.81
C SER A 11 -13.43 15.08 3.83
N ASN A 12 -13.36 16.10 2.98
CA ASN A 12 -14.27 16.22 1.83
C ASN A 12 -13.73 15.49 0.58
N ALA A 13 -12.71 14.63 0.75
CA ALA A 13 -12.13 13.88 -0.35
C ALA A 13 -12.94 12.64 -0.67
N TYR A 14 -13.04 12.35 -1.95
CA TYR A 14 -13.74 11.21 -2.51
C TYR A 14 -12.80 10.39 -3.40
N ILE A 15 -13.02 9.08 -3.44
CA ILE A 15 -12.33 8.17 -4.33
C ILE A 15 -13.33 7.55 -5.30
N TYR A 16 -12.98 7.53 -6.59
CA TYR A 16 -13.75 6.88 -7.64
C TYR A 16 -13.26 5.46 -7.84
N GLN A 17 -14.20 4.51 -7.86
CA GLN A 17 -13.89 3.08 -7.95
C GLN A 17 -14.89 2.40 -8.88
N ASP A 18 -14.47 1.37 -9.60
CA ASP A 18 -15.41 0.50 -10.28
C ASP A 18 -15.69 -0.75 -9.45
N THR A 19 -16.95 -1.17 -9.44
CA THR A 19 -17.38 -2.37 -8.69
C THR A 19 -16.80 -3.67 -9.24
N GLU A 20 -16.30 -3.65 -10.47
CA GLU A 20 -15.68 -4.80 -11.14
C GLU A 20 -14.18 -4.94 -10.84
N TYR A 21 -13.54 -3.88 -10.34
CA TYR A 21 -12.13 -3.86 -9.95
C TYR A 21 -11.94 -3.86 -8.45
N PHE A 22 -10.66 -3.92 -8.04
CA PHE A 22 -10.31 -3.92 -6.62
C PHE A 22 -10.69 -2.57 -5.98
N LYS A 23 -11.47 -2.63 -4.90
CA LYS A 23 -11.89 -1.44 -4.15
C LYS A 23 -10.85 -1.07 -3.12
N MET A 24 -10.80 0.22 -2.73
CA MET A 24 -10.06 0.67 -1.57
C MET A 24 -10.39 -0.24 -0.37
N SER A 25 -9.38 -0.88 0.17
CA SER A 25 -9.48 -1.73 1.34
C SER A 25 -9.00 -0.99 2.59
N LEU A 26 -9.37 -1.51 3.75
CA LEU A 26 -8.81 -1.09 5.03
C LEU A 26 -7.27 -1.16 5.01
N ASP A 27 -6.69 -2.12 4.29
CA ASP A 27 -5.25 -2.33 4.19
C ASP A 27 -4.51 -1.09 3.70
N SER A 28 -5.08 -0.37 2.71
CA SER A 28 -4.51 0.88 2.20
C SER A 28 -4.51 1.98 3.28
N LEU A 29 -5.55 2.08 4.09
CA LEU A 29 -5.60 3.02 5.21
C LEU A 29 -4.56 2.63 6.28
N LEU A 30 -4.51 1.36 6.64
CA LEU A 30 -3.56 0.85 7.64
C LEU A 30 -2.11 1.12 7.20
N LEU A 31 -1.78 0.84 5.94
CA LEU A 31 -0.44 1.11 5.41
C LEU A 31 -0.13 2.60 5.39
N ALA A 32 -1.07 3.43 4.91
CA ALA A 32 -0.90 4.88 4.88
C ALA A 32 -0.72 5.50 6.27
N LYS A 33 -1.30 4.91 7.33
CA LYS A 33 -1.10 5.31 8.74
C LYS A 33 0.18 4.74 9.34
N PHE A 34 0.57 3.52 8.94
CA PHE A 34 1.74 2.80 9.46
C PHE A 34 3.07 3.35 8.96
N VAL A 35 3.17 3.70 7.67
CA VAL A 35 4.42 4.13 7.05
C VAL A 35 5.02 5.33 7.79
N THR A 36 6.34 5.27 8.05
CA THR A 36 7.07 6.38 8.66
C THR A 36 7.32 7.47 7.63
N ILE A 37 6.83 8.67 7.91
CA ILE A 37 7.06 9.88 7.10
C ILE A 37 7.83 10.89 7.94
N ASN A 38 8.95 11.36 7.42
CA ASN A 38 9.78 12.37 8.05
C ASN A 38 9.57 13.75 7.39
N MET A 39 9.81 14.82 8.12
CA MET A 39 9.71 16.20 7.60
C MET A 39 10.67 16.46 6.43
N ARG A 40 11.75 15.69 6.31
CA ARG A 40 12.76 15.83 5.25
C ARG A 40 12.44 15.03 3.99
N ASP A 41 11.44 14.18 4.02
CA ASP A 41 11.02 13.39 2.86
C ASP A 41 10.48 14.34 1.78
N LYS A 42 10.95 14.17 0.55
CA LYS A 42 10.58 15.00 -0.60
C LYS A 42 9.84 14.21 -1.67
N ASN A 43 10.20 12.96 -1.85
CA ASN A 43 9.66 12.10 -2.92
C ASN A 43 9.20 10.76 -2.34
N ILE A 44 7.96 10.41 -2.60
CA ILE A 44 7.33 9.15 -2.21
C ILE A 44 6.82 8.48 -3.48
N ILE A 45 6.92 7.16 -3.58
CA ILE A 45 6.29 6.40 -4.64
C ILE A 45 5.46 5.27 -4.06
N ASP A 46 4.26 5.07 -4.63
CA ASP A 46 3.34 4.00 -4.29
C ASP A 46 3.23 3.04 -5.47
N LEU A 47 3.73 1.82 -5.29
CA LEU A 47 3.77 0.78 -6.33
C LEU A 47 2.46 -0.01 -6.32
N ALA A 48 1.91 -0.28 -7.51
CA ALA A 48 0.59 -0.89 -7.70
C ALA A 48 -0.50 -0.10 -6.93
N THR A 49 -0.57 1.19 -7.24
CA THR A 49 -1.33 2.17 -6.44
C THR A 49 -2.85 1.99 -6.51
N GLY A 50 -3.36 1.22 -7.47
CA GLY A 50 -4.80 1.09 -7.68
C GLY A 50 -5.46 2.43 -7.96
N ASN A 51 -6.58 2.69 -7.32
CA ASN A 51 -7.31 3.97 -7.40
C ASN A 51 -6.63 5.12 -6.62
N ALA A 52 -5.34 4.99 -6.27
CA ALA A 52 -4.52 5.93 -5.53
C ALA A 52 -4.97 6.25 -4.08
N PRO A 53 -5.53 5.31 -3.30
CA PRO A 53 -5.93 5.59 -1.93
C PRO A 53 -4.75 5.98 -1.04
N ILE A 54 -3.61 5.27 -1.14
CA ILE A 54 -2.42 5.54 -0.34
C ILE A 54 -1.83 6.92 -0.67
N PRO A 55 -1.56 7.30 -1.93
CA PRO A 55 -1.14 8.64 -2.28
C PRO A 55 -2.06 9.73 -1.71
N MET A 56 -3.38 9.58 -1.89
CA MET A 56 -4.35 10.57 -1.39
C MET A 56 -4.35 10.66 0.15
N LEU A 57 -4.28 9.54 0.85
CA LEU A 57 -4.18 9.51 2.32
C LEU A 57 -2.89 10.15 2.84
N LEU A 58 -1.78 9.96 2.13
CA LEU A 58 -0.49 10.53 2.51
C LEU A 58 -0.44 12.06 2.38
N THR A 59 -1.25 12.68 1.50
CA THR A 59 -1.30 14.16 1.40
C THR A 59 -1.69 14.84 2.72
N TYR A 60 -2.43 14.16 3.59
CA TYR A 60 -2.78 14.65 4.94
C TYR A 60 -1.64 14.55 5.95
N ARG A 61 -0.52 13.88 5.59
CA ARG A 61 0.61 13.60 6.48
C ARG A 61 1.90 14.28 6.05
N THR A 62 2.02 14.68 4.79
CA THR A 62 3.26 15.25 4.23
C THR A 62 2.98 16.27 3.14
N LYS A 63 3.99 17.09 2.83
CA LYS A 63 4.05 17.95 1.65
C LYS A 63 4.99 17.39 0.56
N ALA A 64 5.53 16.18 0.77
CA ALA A 64 6.35 15.52 -0.24
C ALA A 64 5.53 15.29 -1.52
N HIS A 65 6.19 15.29 -2.67
CA HIS A 65 5.59 14.83 -3.93
C HIS A 65 5.37 13.31 -3.88
N ILE A 66 4.23 12.85 -4.35
CA ILE A 66 3.83 11.45 -4.29
C ILE A 66 3.53 10.96 -5.71
N CYS A 67 4.23 9.92 -6.15
CA CYS A 67 3.98 9.27 -7.43
C CYS A 67 3.24 7.95 -7.20
N GLY A 68 2.17 7.68 -7.92
CA GLY A 68 1.50 6.38 -7.94
C GLY A 68 1.71 5.69 -9.28
N VAL A 69 1.95 4.38 -9.26
CA VAL A 69 2.15 3.54 -10.46
C VAL A 69 1.05 2.51 -10.53
N GLU A 70 0.33 2.45 -11.65
CA GLU A 70 -0.74 1.49 -11.87
C GLU A 70 -0.70 0.97 -13.31
N ILE A 71 -0.71 -0.35 -13.47
CA ILE A 71 -0.61 -1.01 -14.78
C ILE A 71 -1.94 -1.02 -15.53
N GLN A 72 -3.06 -1.09 -14.81
CA GLN A 72 -4.40 -1.18 -15.41
C GLN A 72 -4.88 0.22 -15.82
N GLU A 73 -5.04 0.45 -17.12
CA GLU A 73 -5.44 1.75 -17.66
C GLU A 73 -6.77 2.25 -17.08
N GLU A 74 -7.75 1.37 -16.93
CA GLU A 74 -9.07 1.74 -16.40
C GLU A 74 -8.99 2.18 -14.94
N VAL A 75 -8.18 1.49 -14.12
CA VAL A 75 -7.97 1.82 -12.71
C VAL A 75 -7.15 3.10 -12.58
N TYR A 76 -6.11 3.26 -13.39
CA TYR A 76 -5.33 4.49 -13.51
C TYR A 76 -6.20 5.71 -13.87
N ASN A 77 -7.15 5.56 -14.80
CA ASN A 77 -8.06 6.64 -15.19
C ASN A 77 -8.97 7.06 -14.01
N LEU A 78 -9.44 6.09 -13.20
CA LEU A 78 -10.22 6.37 -11.98
C LEU A 78 -9.36 7.03 -10.90
N ALA A 79 -8.09 6.63 -10.77
CA ALA A 79 -7.14 7.28 -9.88
C ALA A 79 -6.92 8.74 -10.28
N ASN A 80 -6.68 9.02 -11.58
CA ASN A 80 -6.53 10.38 -12.10
C ASN A 80 -7.77 11.23 -11.84
N LEU A 81 -8.96 10.68 -12.07
CA LEU A 81 -10.22 11.36 -11.78
C LEU A 81 -10.30 11.71 -10.28
N SER A 82 -9.97 10.77 -9.39
CA SER A 82 -9.95 10.97 -7.95
C SER A 82 -8.99 12.10 -7.55
N VAL A 83 -7.75 12.05 -8.03
CA VAL A 83 -6.71 13.06 -7.73
C VAL A 83 -7.12 14.44 -8.24
N LYS A 84 -7.67 14.53 -9.45
CA LYS A 84 -8.12 15.79 -10.08
C LYS A 84 -9.29 16.41 -9.33
N GLU A 85 -10.34 15.64 -9.08
CA GLU A 85 -11.56 16.13 -8.40
C GLU A 85 -11.27 16.61 -6.95
N ASN A 86 -10.28 16.01 -6.30
CA ASN A 86 -9.83 16.47 -4.98
C ASN A 86 -8.76 17.57 -5.01
N LYS A 87 -8.41 18.10 -6.21
CA LYS A 87 -7.41 19.18 -6.38
C LYS A 87 -6.03 18.81 -5.83
N MET A 88 -5.65 17.53 -5.93
CA MET A 88 -4.38 17.00 -5.40
C MET A 88 -3.28 16.90 -6.47
N THR A 89 -3.53 17.35 -7.71
CA THR A 89 -2.60 17.24 -8.86
C THR A 89 -1.29 17.97 -8.69
N GLN A 90 -1.20 18.95 -7.78
CA GLN A 90 0.05 19.63 -7.47
C GLN A 90 1.00 18.79 -6.59
N GLN A 91 0.46 17.79 -5.90
CA GLN A 91 1.22 16.95 -4.98
C GLN A 91 1.30 15.49 -5.44
N ILE A 92 0.31 15.00 -6.20
CA ILE A 92 0.23 13.64 -6.68
C ILE A 92 0.39 13.62 -8.20
N SER A 93 1.32 12.80 -8.69
CA SER A 93 1.41 12.38 -10.09
C SER A 93 1.13 10.89 -10.21
N LEU A 94 0.58 10.46 -11.34
CA LEU A 94 0.28 9.07 -11.61
C LEU A 94 0.91 8.65 -12.93
N ILE A 95 1.39 7.41 -13.00
CA ILE A 95 1.99 6.79 -14.18
C ILE A 95 1.23 5.50 -14.47
N ASN A 96 0.77 5.37 -15.71
CA ASN A 96 0.19 4.11 -16.19
C ASN A 96 1.31 3.26 -16.79
N GLU A 97 1.88 2.38 -15.98
CA GLU A 97 3.00 1.53 -16.39
C GLU A 97 3.10 0.29 -15.50
N ASP A 98 3.79 -0.74 -16.01
CA ASP A 98 4.23 -1.87 -15.21
C ASP A 98 5.31 -1.43 -14.23
N VAL A 99 5.17 -1.81 -12.97
CA VAL A 99 6.17 -1.55 -11.92
C VAL A 99 7.56 -2.06 -12.34
N ASN A 100 7.65 -3.14 -13.12
CA ASN A 100 8.92 -3.67 -13.60
C ASN A 100 9.67 -2.72 -14.55
N ASN A 101 8.95 -1.85 -15.26
CA ASN A 101 9.51 -0.89 -16.21
C ASN A 101 9.74 0.50 -15.58
N ILE A 102 9.32 0.71 -14.33
CA ILE A 102 9.37 2.04 -13.69
C ILE A 102 10.81 2.57 -13.53
N THR A 103 11.80 1.69 -13.58
CA THR A 103 13.21 2.06 -13.57
C THR A 103 13.64 2.85 -14.81
N ASP A 104 12.87 2.81 -15.90
CA ASP A 104 13.12 3.60 -17.11
C ASP A 104 12.64 5.05 -16.96
N TYR A 105 11.73 5.30 -16.01
CA TYR A 105 11.15 6.61 -15.72
C TYR A 105 11.95 7.39 -14.67
N PHE A 106 12.64 6.68 -13.78
CA PHE A 106 13.34 7.30 -12.65
C PHE A 106 14.78 6.82 -12.53
N LYS A 107 15.66 7.73 -12.16
CA LYS A 107 17.03 7.40 -11.80
C LYS A 107 17.07 6.62 -10.46
N PRO A 108 18.14 5.82 -10.23
CA PRO A 108 18.36 5.26 -8.89
C PRO A 108 18.36 6.35 -7.82
N ASP A 109 18.11 5.95 -6.58
CA ASP A 109 18.19 6.85 -5.41
C ASP A 109 17.30 8.11 -5.50
N THR A 110 16.10 7.98 -6.10
CA THR A 110 15.19 9.11 -6.29
C THR A 110 14.22 9.31 -5.13
N PHE A 111 13.78 8.22 -4.48
CA PHE A 111 12.68 8.26 -3.52
C PHE A 111 13.15 8.08 -2.07
N ASP A 112 12.52 8.83 -1.17
CA ASP A 112 12.73 8.73 0.27
C ASP A 112 11.91 7.59 0.88
N VAL A 113 10.73 7.34 0.28
CA VAL A 113 9.79 6.30 0.71
C VAL A 113 9.19 5.59 -0.49
N VAL A 114 9.10 4.28 -0.41
CA VAL A 114 8.30 3.42 -1.28
C VAL A 114 7.20 2.80 -0.44
N THR A 115 5.96 2.84 -0.91
CA THR A 115 4.84 2.09 -0.35
C THR A 115 4.35 1.07 -1.37
N CYS A 116 3.80 -0.05 -0.89
CA CYS A 116 3.17 -1.04 -1.74
C CYS A 116 2.11 -1.82 -0.96
N ASN A 117 0.88 -1.80 -1.46
CA ASN A 117 -0.19 -2.71 -1.09
C ASN A 117 -0.47 -3.62 -2.30
N PRO A 118 0.36 -4.66 -2.53
CA PRO A 118 0.26 -5.46 -3.74
C PRO A 118 -1.03 -6.28 -3.75
N PRO A 119 -1.54 -6.64 -4.92
CA PRO A 119 -2.60 -7.61 -5.01
C PRO A 119 -2.12 -8.96 -4.47
N TYR A 120 -2.73 -9.47 -3.41
CA TYR A 120 -2.41 -10.77 -2.82
C TYR A 120 -3.63 -11.68 -2.82
N PHE A 121 -3.40 -12.96 -3.18
CA PHE A 121 -4.47 -13.96 -3.29
C PHE A 121 -4.50 -14.83 -2.04
N LYS A 122 -5.74 -15.12 -1.58
CA LYS A 122 -6.00 -16.26 -0.70
C LYS A 122 -5.93 -17.52 -1.55
N THR A 123 -4.87 -18.29 -1.39
CA THR A 123 -4.71 -19.60 -2.06
C THR A 123 -5.76 -20.62 -1.65
N ASN A 124 -6.57 -20.38 -0.59
CA ASN A 124 -7.44 -21.40 0.02
C ASN A 124 -8.88 -20.95 0.37
N ASN A 125 -9.46 -19.93 -0.28
CA ASN A 125 -10.88 -19.62 -0.02
C ASN A 125 -11.76 -19.87 -1.25
N THR A 126 -12.47 -21.00 -1.23
CA THR A 126 -13.54 -21.43 -2.15
C THR A 126 -14.83 -20.59 -2.05
N LEU A 127 -14.81 -19.42 -1.38
CA LEU A 127 -15.99 -18.61 -1.11
C LEU A 127 -16.09 -17.32 -1.95
N PHE A 128 -15.29 -17.16 -3.00
CA PHE A 128 -15.44 -16.01 -3.88
C PHE A 128 -16.33 -16.35 -5.08
N GLU A 129 -17.58 -15.91 -5.03
CA GLU A 129 -18.59 -16.06 -6.07
C GLU A 129 -18.29 -15.33 -7.40
N ASN A 130 -17.14 -14.62 -7.53
CA ASN A 130 -16.78 -13.91 -8.75
C ASN A 130 -15.48 -14.45 -9.36
N ASN A 131 -15.62 -15.45 -10.22
CA ASN A 131 -14.52 -16.04 -11.01
C ASN A 131 -13.71 -15.01 -11.82
N ASN A 132 -14.26 -13.84 -12.14
CA ASN A 132 -13.59 -12.79 -12.92
C ASN A 132 -12.59 -12.00 -12.06
N ILE A 133 -12.90 -11.72 -10.79
CA ILE A 133 -11.99 -11.04 -9.85
C ILE A 133 -10.81 -11.94 -9.53
N ILE A 134 -11.05 -13.23 -9.31
CA ILE A 134 -9.97 -14.22 -9.03
C ILE A 134 -9.03 -14.34 -10.23
N LYS A 135 -9.57 -14.41 -11.46
CA LYS A 135 -8.76 -14.51 -12.68
C LYS A 135 -7.97 -13.23 -12.98
N ALA A 136 -8.57 -12.06 -12.78
CA ALA A 136 -7.89 -10.77 -12.93
C ALA A 136 -6.74 -10.67 -11.93
N SER A 137 -7.04 -10.93 -10.69
CA SER A 137 -6.08 -10.89 -9.61
C SER A 137 -4.94 -11.91 -9.81
N ALA A 138 -5.19 -13.19 -10.16
CA ALA A 138 -4.15 -14.19 -10.45
C ALA A 138 -3.24 -13.79 -11.63
N ARG A 139 -3.73 -12.99 -12.59
CA ARG A 139 -2.88 -12.39 -13.61
C ARG A 139 -1.95 -11.33 -13.02
N HIS A 140 -2.41 -10.53 -12.06
CA HIS A 140 -1.63 -9.45 -11.48
C HIS A 140 -0.50 -9.96 -10.58
N GLU A 141 -0.69 -11.03 -9.80
CA GLU A 141 0.40 -11.65 -9.04
C GLU A 141 1.44 -12.32 -9.96
N LYS A 142 1.03 -12.78 -11.14
CA LYS A 142 1.97 -13.24 -12.18
C LYS A 142 2.74 -12.10 -12.84
N LEU A 143 2.19 -10.87 -12.81
CA LEU A 143 2.80 -9.68 -13.43
C LEU A 143 3.72 -8.94 -12.46
N LEU A 144 3.44 -8.96 -11.14
CA LEU A 144 4.24 -8.28 -10.12
C LEU A 144 4.46 -9.21 -8.93
N THR A 145 5.63 -9.83 -8.88
CA THR A 145 6.01 -10.72 -7.78
C THR A 145 6.51 -9.92 -6.57
N LEU A 146 6.50 -10.55 -5.39
CA LEU A 146 7.09 -9.95 -4.20
C LEU A 146 8.57 -9.61 -4.41
N GLU A 147 9.31 -10.45 -5.14
CA GLU A 147 10.72 -10.20 -5.47
C GLU A 147 10.89 -8.97 -6.37
N ASP A 148 10.01 -8.77 -7.35
CA ASP A 148 10.03 -7.56 -8.20
C ASP A 148 9.83 -6.29 -7.38
N ILE A 149 8.89 -6.30 -6.42
CA ILE A 149 8.66 -5.17 -5.52
C ILE A 149 9.94 -4.82 -4.77
N LEU A 150 10.63 -5.81 -4.19
CA LEU A 150 11.86 -5.57 -3.43
C LEU A 150 13.02 -5.11 -4.33
N ARG A 151 13.15 -5.70 -5.52
CA ARG A 151 14.16 -5.34 -6.52
C ARG A 151 13.98 -3.89 -6.99
N VAL A 152 12.77 -3.53 -7.37
CA VAL A 152 12.42 -2.18 -7.83
C VAL A 152 12.57 -1.18 -6.69
N SER A 153 12.10 -1.52 -5.49
CA SER A 153 12.26 -0.65 -4.31
C SER A 153 13.71 -0.36 -3.97
N LYS A 154 14.59 -1.39 -4.07
CA LYS A 154 16.03 -1.19 -3.86
C LYS A 154 16.62 -0.18 -4.86
N TYR A 155 16.21 -0.25 -6.13
CA TYR A 155 16.69 0.68 -7.17
C TYR A 155 16.22 2.12 -6.91
N LEU A 156 14.95 2.27 -6.56
CA LEU A 156 14.30 3.58 -6.42
C LEU A 156 14.67 4.32 -5.13
N LEU A 157 14.92 3.58 -4.05
CA LEU A 157 15.17 4.16 -2.74
C LEU A 157 16.54 4.82 -2.63
N LYS A 158 16.56 6.02 -2.06
CA LYS A 158 17.79 6.64 -1.56
C LYS A 158 18.41 5.79 -0.45
N ASN A 159 19.71 5.97 -0.23
CA ASN A 159 20.35 5.38 0.95
C ASN A 159 19.62 5.82 2.23
N ASN A 160 19.31 4.88 3.12
CA ASN A 160 18.42 5.05 4.28
C ASN A 160 16.95 5.39 3.94
N GLY A 161 16.53 5.31 2.68
CA GLY A 161 15.14 5.35 2.28
C GLY A 161 14.36 4.15 2.82
N ARG A 162 13.05 4.24 2.86
CA ARG A 162 12.18 3.25 3.51
C ARG A 162 11.22 2.60 2.52
N LEU A 163 11.08 1.28 2.63
CA LEU A 163 10.00 0.52 2.03
C LEU A 163 8.99 0.15 3.12
N ALA A 164 7.73 0.48 2.91
CA ALA A 164 6.63 0.01 3.75
C ALA A 164 5.60 -0.76 2.92
N MET A 165 5.18 -1.91 3.43
CA MET A 165 4.21 -2.80 2.77
C MET A 165 3.17 -3.31 3.76
N VAL A 166 1.98 -3.60 3.25
CA VAL A 166 1.02 -4.50 3.87
C VAL A 166 0.98 -5.79 3.07
N HIS A 167 0.93 -6.93 3.74
CA HIS A 167 0.88 -8.23 3.07
C HIS A 167 0.21 -9.30 3.94
N ARG A 168 -0.10 -10.45 3.34
CA ARG A 168 -0.57 -11.62 4.07
C ARG A 168 0.49 -12.12 5.03
N MET A 169 0.06 -12.45 6.26
CA MET A 169 0.92 -12.95 7.32
C MET A 169 1.68 -14.22 6.94
N GLU A 170 1.07 -15.11 6.17
CA GLU A 170 1.66 -16.37 5.71
C GLU A 170 2.93 -16.18 4.88
N ARG A 171 3.11 -15.01 4.24
CA ARG A 171 4.29 -14.70 3.45
C ARG A 171 5.38 -13.95 4.22
N LEU A 172 5.24 -13.76 5.52
CA LEU A 172 6.19 -12.97 6.32
C LEU A 172 7.63 -13.46 6.19
N MET A 173 7.85 -14.78 6.22
CA MET A 173 9.21 -15.33 6.12
C MET A 173 9.85 -15.04 4.77
N GLU A 174 9.06 -15.13 3.69
CA GLU A 174 9.53 -14.79 2.34
C GLU A 174 9.84 -13.29 2.23
N ILE A 175 8.98 -12.43 2.79
CA ILE A 175 9.20 -10.98 2.81
C ILE A 175 10.52 -10.66 3.53
N LEU A 176 10.74 -11.20 4.72
CA LEU A 176 11.96 -10.97 5.50
C LEU A 176 13.20 -11.46 4.76
N PHE A 177 13.14 -12.63 4.14
CA PHE A 177 14.24 -13.17 3.33
C PHE A 177 14.57 -12.25 2.15
N LEU A 178 13.56 -11.84 1.37
CA LEU A 178 13.75 -10.96 0.24
C LEU A 178 14.22 -9.57 0.66
N MET A 179 13.69 -9.00 1.74
CA MET A 179 14.19 -7.74 2.28
C MET A 179 15.68 -7.80 2.57
N LYS A 180 16.16 -8.87 3.23
CA LYS A 180 17.59 -9.08 3.50
C LYS A 180 18.38 -9.26 2.20
N LYS A 181 17.87 -10.03 1.23
CA LYS A 181 18.49 -10.23 -0.08
C LYS A 181 18.73 -8.91 -0.82
N TYR A 182 17.81 -7.96 -0.70
CA TYR A 182 17.88 -6.66 -1.36
C TYR A 182 18.47 -5.53 -0.48
N ASN A 183 19.10 -5.86 0.66
CA ASN A 183 19.69 -4.93 1.61
C ASN A 183 18.68 -3.92 2.20
N ILE A 184 17.40 -4.29 2.27
CA ILE A 184 16.36 -3.53 2.95
C ILE A 184 16.20 -4.14 4.34
N GLU A 185 16.83 -3.53 5.35
CA GLU A 185 16.81 -4.04 6.73
C GLU A 185 15.44 -3.83 7.36
N PRO A 186 14.73 -4.91 7.80
CA PRO A 186 13.45 -4.79 8.50
C PRO A 186 13.63 -3.98 9.79
N LYS A 187 12.77 -2.96 9.99
CA LYS A 187 12.86 -2.02 11.11
C LYS A 187 11.63 -2.02 12.00
N LYS A 188 10.47 -2.29 11.41
CA LYS A 188 9.22 -2.18 12.12
C LYS A 188 8.22 -3.20 11.56
N ILE A 189 7.59 -3.98 12.43
CA ILE A 189 6.52 -4.91 12.09
C ILE A 189 5.32 -4.65 13.00
N ARG A 190 4.13 -4.70 12.42
CA ARG A 190 2.88 -4.70 13.15
C ARG A 190 1.97 -5.79 12.62
N PHE A 191 1.54 -6.67 13.51
CA PHE A 191 0.56 -7.71 13.18
C PHE A 191 -0.85 -7.15 13.26
N VAL A 192 -1.67 -7.47 12.27
CA VAL A 192 -3.08 -7.03 12.20
C VAL A 192 -3.98 -8.24 12.37
N TYR A 193 -4.83 -8.18 13.37
CA TYR A 193 -5.80 -9.22 13.72
C TYR A 193 -7.21 -8.74 13.39
N PRO A 194 -8.08 -9.60 12.83
CA PRO A 194 -9.49 -9.24 12.70
C PRO A 194 -10.11 -8.84 14.03
N ASP A 195 -9.91 -9.65 15.06
CA ASP A 195 -10.30 -9.40 16.45
C ASP A 195 -9.39 -10.21 17.42
N ASN A 196 -9.63 -10.12 18.71
CA ASN A 196 -8.83 -10.77 19.74
C ASN A 196 -9.03 -12.30 19.84
N THR A 197 -9.93 -12.89 19.05
CA THR A 197 -10.21 -14.32 19.04
C THR A 197 -9.65 -15.04 17.81
N LYS A 198 -9.16 -14.29 16.82
CA LYS A 198 -8.66 -14.81 15.54
C LYS A 198 -7.16 -14.66 15.41
N ASN A 199 -6.58 -15.44 14.52
CA ASN A 199 -5.17 -15.28 14.15
C ASN A 199 -4.97 -14.04 13.30
N SER A 200 -3.73 -13.53 13.27
CA SER A 200 -3.34 -12.44 12.39
C SER A 200 -3.43 -12.88 10.92
N ASP A 201 -4.12 -12.09 10.11
CA ASP A 201 -4.25 -12.31 8.66
C ASP A 201 -3.26 -11.46 7.86
N LEU A 202 -2.88 -10.30 8.41
CA LEU A 202 -2.07 -9.31 7.73
C LEU A 202 -0.88 -8.89 8.59
N VAL A 203 0.18 -8.48 7.89
CA VAL A 203 1.35 -7.86 8.47
C VAL A 203 1.64 -6.53 7.78
N LEU A 204 1.87 -5.51 8.58
CA LEU A 204 2.46 -4.24 8.15
C LEU A 204 3.96 -4.32 8.44
N ILE A 205 4.79 -4.09 7.43
CA ILE A 205 6.24 -4.17 7.57
C ILE A 205 6.90 -2.95 6.95
N GLU A 206 7.90 -2.42 7.63
CA GLU A 206 8.75 -1.35 7.12
C GLU A 206 10.21 -1.70 7.30
N GLY A 207 11.01 -1.46 6.27
CA GLY A 207 12.45 -1.63 6.30
C GLY A 207 13.18 -0.44 5.69
N THR A 208 14.47 -0.38 5.94
CA THR A 208 15.35 0.73 5.52
C THR A 208 16.46 0.21 4.64
N LEU A 209 16.65 0.79 3.46
CA LEU A 209 17.73 0.44 2.55
C LEU A 209 19.09 0.73 3.23
N ASN A 210 19.97 -0.27 3.22
CA ASN A 210 21.28 -0.26 3.90
C ASN A 210 21.20 0.07 5.41
N GLY A 211 20.05 -0.19 6.03
CA GLY A 211 19.83 0.06 7.46
C GLY A 211 20.68 -0.86 8.35
N LYS A 212 21.03 -0.39 9.54
CA LYS A 212 21.62 -1.24 10.58
C LYS A 212 20.55 -2.16 11.18
N SER A 213 20.92 -3.27 11.78
CA SER A 213 20.00 -4.16 12.50
C SER A 213 19.20 -3.45 13.60
N GLY A 214 18.07 -4.00 13.99
CA GLY A 214 17.23 -3.44 15.06
C GLY A 214 15.75 -3.39 14.70
N LEU A 215 15.14 -4.58 14.55
CA LEU A 215 13.72 -4.76 14.32
C LEU A 215 12.91 -4.48 15.60
N LYS A 216 11.83 -3.70 15.46
CA LYS A 216 10.82 -3.46 16.49
C LYS A 216 9.50 -4.12 16.11
N ILE A 217 8.98 -4.93 17.02
CA ILE A 217 7.61 -5.45 16.91
C ILE A 217 6.70 -4.47 17.66
N MET A 218 5.75 -3.90 16.95
CA MET A 218 4.75 -2.99 17.52
C MET A 218 3.63 -3.78 18.21
N ASN A 219 2.89 -3.11 19.08
CA ASN A 219 1.66 -3.68 19.63
C ASN A 219 0.73 -4.14 18.51
N PRO A 220 0.05 -5.27 18.65
CA PRO A 220 -0.89 -5.76 17.64
C PRO A 220 -1.99 -4.73 17.38
N LEU A 221 -2.54 -4.74 16.17
CA LEU A 221 -3.72 -3.98 15.81
C LEU A 221 -4.88 -4.93 15.69
N PHE A 222 -5.94 -4.68 16.45
CA PHE A 222 -7.22 -5.37 16.31
C PHE A 222 -8.16 -4.51 15.48
N VAL A 223 -8.70 -5.07 14.39
CA VAL A 223 -9.58 -4.33 13.48
C VAL A 223 -10.93 -4.08 14.13
N TYR A 224 -11.48 -5.10 14.80
CA TYR A 224 -12.81 -5.05 15.42
C TYR A 224 -12.72 -5.30 16.93
N ASP A 225 -13.47 -4.52 17.69
CA ASP A 225 -13.71 -4.77 19.13
C ASP A 225 -14.81 -5.82 19.33
N LYS A 226 -15.82 -5.82 18.45
CA LYS A 226 -16.97 -6.75 18.39
C LYS A 226 -17.32 -6.98 16.93
N LYS A 227 -18.16 -7.98 16.67
CA LYS A 227 -18.66 -8.27 15.32
C LYS A 227 -19.15 -6.97 14.64
N ASP A 228 -18.56 -6.66 13.48
CA ASP A 228 -18.89 -5.51 12.62
C ASP A 228 -18.71 -4.12 13.27
N VAL A 229 -18.01 -4.02 14.41
CA VAL A 229 -17.70 -2.76 15.09
C VAL A 229 -16.20 -2.54 15.11
N TYR A 230 -15.70 -1.57 14.35
CA TYR A 230 -14.29 -1.21 14.35
C TYR A 230 -13.78 -0.87 15.76
N SER A 231 -12.55 -1.26 16.05
CA SER A 231 -11.85 -0.85 17.26
C SER A 231 -11.70 0.68 17.30
N LYS A 232 -11.49 1.20 18.50
CA LYS A 232 -11.26 2.64 18.69
C LYS A 232 -10.09 3.13 17.81
N GLU A 233 -8.99 2.37 17.75
CA GLU A 233 -7.83 2.76 16.95
C GLU A 233 -8.17 2.87 15.46
N VAL A 234 -8.94 1.93 14.92
CA VAL A 234 -9.37 1.97 13.52
C VAL A 234 -10.35 3.10 13.26
N LYS A 235 -11.28 3.36 14.18
CA LYS A 235 -12.21 4.52 14.11
C LYS A 235 -11.44 5.84 14.07
N ASP A 236 -10.47 6.00 14.97
CA ASP A 236 -9.59 7.19 14.99
C ASP A 236 -8.82 7.36 13.66
N MET A 237 -8.46 6.26 12.97
CA MET A 237 -7.81 6.32 11.64
C MET A 237 -8.78 6.83 10.57
N PHE A 238 -10.07 6.51 10.66
CA PHE A 238 -11.11 7.04 9.77
C PHE A 238 -11.56 8.46 10.15
N GLY A 239 -11.24 8.90 11.38
CA GLY A 239 -11.67 10.19 11.92
C GLY A 239 -13.09 10.14 12.50
N GLU A 240 -13.44 9.04 13.16
CA GLU A 240 -14.67 8.86 13.93
C GLU A 240 -14.44 9.08 15.43
#